data_ae0d818cc857c3eb97247c28d5053fd6
#
_entry.id   ae0d818cc857c3eb97247c28d5053fd6
#
_cell.length_a   1.000
_cell.length_b   1.000
_cell.length_c   1.000
_cell.angle_alpha   90.00
_cell.angle_beta   90.00
_cell.angle_gamma   90.00
#
_symmetry.space_group_name_H-M   'P 1'
#
loop_
_entity.id
_entity.type
_entity.pdbx_description
1 polymer ?
#
loop_
_entity_poly.entity_id
_entity_poly.type
_entity_poly.pdbx_seq_one_letter_code
_entity_poly.pdbx_strand_id
1 'polypeptide(L)'
;LFFSDHGDMLGSQGETKKQRPWEESIRVPFLLSYPGMFGREGREMDALIDVPDIMPTLLGLCGIPVPETVEGLDFSGYLNGGDNPSDGAVVLSCPQPFGQFFTAINGRAYRGLRTDRYTYVRTLDGPWLLYDNEEDPFQQQNLLVGRNWTELLGELDDWLQRKLDERGDEFLPGMEYIRRWGYPVDARGTVPYTN
;
A
#
# COMPACT_ATOMS: atom_id res chain seq x y z
N LEU A 1 11.39 16.92 -4.38
CA LEU A 1 10.63 15.86 -3.75
C LEU A 1 11.55 15.02 -2.86
N PHE A 2 11.10 14.70 -1.65
CA PHE A 2 11.75 13.76 -0.74
C PHE A 2 10.71 12.74 -0.26
N PHE A 3 10.98 11.45 -0.44
CA PHE A 3 10.15 10.34 0.03
C PHE A 3 11.01 9.10 0.23
N SER A 4 10.45 8.05 0.82
CA SER A 4 11.08 6.73 0.92
C SER A 4 10.30 5.71 0.11
N ASP A 5 10.97 4.67 -0.37
CA ASP A 5 10.36 3.56 -1.10
C ASP A 5 9.54 2.63 -0.17
N HIS A 6 9.91 2.55 1.10
CA HIS A 6 9.21 1.82 2.17
C HIS A 6 9.69 2.29 3.53
N GLY A 7 8.95 1.94 4.58
CA GLY A 7 9.37 2.10 5.96
C GLY A 7 10.19 0.91 6.49
N ASP A 8 10.34 0.83 7.80
CA ASP A 8 11.01 -0.27 8.51
C ASP A 8 10.30 -0.53 9.83
N MET A 9 10.02 -1.78 10.15
CA MET A 9 9.33 -2.18 11.37
C MET A 9 10.12 -1.91 12.65
N LEU A 10 11.44 -1.88 12.60
CA LEU A 10 12.36 -1.54 13.70
C LEU A 10 12.08 -2.24 15.04
N GLY A 11 11.44 -3.40 15.01
CA GLY A 11 11.05 -4.18 16.19
C GLY A 11 9.58 -4.03 16.57
N SER A 12 8.83 -3.10 15.98
CA SER A 12 7.38 -3.00 16.17
C SER A 12 6.69 -4.30 15.79
N GLN A 13 5.64 -4.66 16.52
CA GLN A 13 4.89 -5.93 16.31
C GLN A 13 5.77 -7.19 16.40
N GLY A 14 6.99 -7.09 16.96
CA GLY A 14 7.98 -8.18 16.97
C GLY A 14 8.64 -8.42 15.60
N GLU A 15 8.44 -7.54 14.64
CA GLU A 15 8.91 -7.66 13.27
C GLU A 15 10.06 -6.70 12.97
N THR A 16 10.79 -6.99 11.90
CA THR A 16 11.90 -6.13 11.42
C THR A 16 11.78 -5.88 9.93
N LYS A 17 12.35 -4.80 9.46
CA LYS A 17 12.44 -4.43 8.04
C LYS A 17 11.06 -4.17 7.42
N LYS A 18 10.72 -4.77 6.27
CA LYS A 18 9.60 -4.42 5.39
C LYS A 18 8.80 -5.65 4.96
N GLN A 19 7.93 -5.54 3.95
CA GLN A 19 6.98 -6.56 3.48
C GLN A 19 5.90 -6.91 4.51
N ARG A 20 5.57 -5.94 5.36
CA ARG A 20 4.53 -6.04 6.39
C ARG A 20 3.47 -4.95 6.15
N PRO A 21 2.21 -5.19 6.50
CA PRO A 21 1.13 -4.23 6.24
C PRO A 21 0.89 -3.22 7.38
N TRP A 22 1.78 -3.11 8.33
CA TRP A 22 1.70 -2.13 9.42
C TRP A 22 2.27 -0.77 9.03
N GLU A 23 1.79 0.29 9.70
CA GLU A 23 2.15 1.69 9.43
C GLU A 23 3.67 1.91 9.34
N GLU A 24 4.45 1.26 10.20
CA GLU A 24 5.92 1.39 10.20
C GLU A 24 6.58 0.92 8.90
N SER A 25 5.96 -0.02 8.20
CA SER A 25 6.46 -0.53 6.92
C SER A 25 5.89 0.21 5.71
N ILE A 26 4.63 0.68 5.79
CA ILE A 26 3.91 1.23 4.63
C ILE A 26 3.82 2.75 4.62
N ARG A 27 3.83 3.41 5.80
CA ARG A 27 3.71 4.86 5.90
C ARG A 27 5.10 5.50 5.87
N VAL A 28 5.34 6.28 4.83
CA VAL A 28 6.64 6.94 4.60
C VAL A 28 6.46 8.45 4.49
N PRO A 29 7.52 9.25 4.77
CA PRO A 29 7.46 10.67 4.52
C PRO A 29 7.27 10.97 3.04
N PHE A 30 6.46 11.98 2.73
CA PHE A 30 6.31 12.54 1.40
C PHE A 30 6.37 14.07 1.51
N LEU A 31 7.49 14.67 1.13
CA LEU A 31 7.75 16.09 1.24
C LEU A 31 7.98 16.66 -0.16
N LEU A 32 7.18 17.65 -0.54
CA LEU A 32 7.28 18.29 -1.84
C LEU A 32 7.57 19.79 -1.67
N SER A 33 8.54 20.29 -2.41
CA SER A 33 8.85 21.71 -2.47
C SER A 33 8.87 22.18 -3.90
N TYR A 34 7.98 23.12 -4.23
CA TYR A 34 7.92 23.79 -5.52
C TYR A 34 7.55 25.26 -5.30
N PRO A 35 8.52 26.11 -4.88
CA PRO A 35 8.23 27.48 -4.46
C PRO A 35 7.60 28.35 -5.56
N GLY A 36 7.87 28.07 -6.84
CA GLY A 36 7.28 28.78 -7.98
C GLY A 36 5.77 28.56 -8.11
N MET A 37 5.24 27.46 -7.56
CA MET A 37 3.83 27.08 -7.61
C MET A 37 3.14 27.23 -6.25
N PHE A 38 3.77 26.74 -5.18
CA PHE A 38 3.17 26.65 -3.84
C PHE A 38 3.58 27.77 -2.89
N GLY A 39 4.49 28.67 -3.30
CA GLY A 39 5.08 29.65 -2.39
C GLY A 39 6.13 29.02 -1.47
N ARG A 40 6.45 29.71 -0.36
CA ARG A 40 7.47 29.29 0.61
C ARG A 40 6.89 28.92 1.98
N GLU A 41 5.59 29.12 2.16
CA GLU A 41 4.87 28.73 3.37
C GLU A 41 4.67 27.22 3.38
N GLY A 42 5.02 26.58 4.49
CA GLY A 42 4.76 25.14 4.70
C GLY A 42 3.27 24.90 4.93
N ARG A 43 2.75 23.80 4.40
CA ARG A 43 1.40 23.31 4.67
C ARG A 43 1.36 21.80 4.72
N GLU A 44 0.42 21.27 5.43
CA GLU A 44 0.11 19.84 5.42
C GLU A 44 -1.15 19.60 4.56
N MET A 45 -1.21 18.45 3.91
CA MET A 45 -2.35 18.04 3.09
C MET A 45 -2.68 16.59 3.40
N ASP A 46 -3.94 16.37 3.73
CA ASP A 46 -4.46 15.04 4.06
C ASP A 46 -4.95 14.35 2.78
N ALA A 47 -4.11 13.50 2.23
CA ALA A 47 -4.48 12.63 1.12
C ALA A 47 -3.71 11.31 1.22
N LEU A 48 -4.38 10.21 0.92
CA LEU A 48 -3.74 8.92 0.74
C LEU A 48 -3.12 8.87 -0.66
N ILE A 49 -1.81 9.07 -0.73
CA ILE A 49 -1.00 8.96 -1.95
C ILE A 49 -0.25 7.62 -1.92
N ASP A 50 -0.39 6.84 -2.97
CA ASP A 50 0.29 5.56 -3.15
C ASP A 50 1.48 5.69 -4.12
N VAL A 51 2.35 4.69 -4.14
CA VAL A 51 3.54 4.68 -5.02
C VAL A 51 3.20 4.90 -6.50
N PRO A 52 2.16 4.27 -7.08
CA PRO A 52 1.73 4.53 -8.45
C PRO A 52 1.39 5.99 -8.75
N ASP A 53 0.96 6.76 -7.75
CA ASP A 53 0.49 8.15 -7.90
C ASP A 53 1.64 9.16 -8.01
N ILE A 54 2.84 8.77 -7.61
CA ILE A 54 4.00 9.69 -7.54
C ILE A 54 4.37 10.20 -8.93
N MET A 55 4.49 9.31 -9.91
CA MET A 55 4.89 9.68 -11.26
C MET A 55 3.86 10.58 -11.96
N PRO A 56 2.56 10.22 -12.03
CA PRO A 56 1.56 11.08 -12.67
C PRO A 56 1.44 12.45 -11.99
N THR A 57 1.53 12.50 -10.67
CA THR A 57 1.53 13.77 -9.92
C THR A 57 2.72 14.66 -10.30
N LEU A 58 3.92 14.10 -10.44
CA LEU A 58 5.09 14.88 -10.87
C LEU A 58 4.96 15.35 -12.32
N LEU A 59 4.43 14.51 -13.21
CA LEU A 59 4.17 14.89 -14.60
C LEU A 59 3.16 16.05 -14.66
N GLY A 60 2.04 15.95 -13.92
CA GLY A 60 1.02 16.99 -13.82
C GLY A 60 1.59 18.31 -13.29
N LEU A 61 2.42 18.28 -12.23
CA LEU A 61 3.10 19.46 -11.71
C LEU A 61 4.07 20.11 -12.72
N CYS A 62 4.63 19.31 -13.64
CA CYS A 62 5.50 19.79 -14.71
C CYS A 62 4.73 20.21 -15.98
N GLY A 63 3.40 20.07 -16.01
CA GLY A 63 2.59 20.30 -17.18
C GLY A 63 2.84 19.31 -18.33
N ILE A 64 3.30 18.11 -18.00
CA ILE A 64 3.56 17.03 -18.94
C ILE A 64 2.36 16.08 -18.94
N PRO A 65 1.80 15.73 -20.11
CA PRO A 65 0.68 14.78 -20.18
C PRO A 65 1.04 13.42 -19.56
N VAL A 66 0.13 12.90 -18.72
CA VAL A 66 0.27 11.57 -18.15
C VAL A 66 -0.07 10.53 -19.21
N PRO A 67 0.81 9.54 -19.50
CA PRO A 67 0.52 8.47 -20.43
C PRO A 67 -0.69 7.62 -20.00
N GLU A 68 -1.52 7.15 -20.93
CA GLU A 68 -2.71 6.32 -20.67
C GLU A 68 -2.38 4.97 -20.01
N THR A 69 -1.13 4.52 -20.08
CA THR A 69 -0.65 3.28 -19.44
C THR A 69 -0.34 3.44 -17.97
N VAL A 70 -0.43 4.65 -17.42
CA VAL A 70 -0.19 4.93 -16.00
C VAL A 70 -1.48 4.73 -15.23
N GLU A 71 -1.43 3.86 -14.22
CA GLU A 71 -2.59 3.49 -13.42
C GLU A 71 -2.78 4.39 -12.17
N GLY A 72 -1.74 5.13 -11.77
CA GLY A 72 -1.79 6.01 -10.60
C GLY A 72 -2.58 7.30 -10.84
N LEU A 73 -3.04 7.92 -9.77
CA LEU A 73 -3.79 9.17 -9.77
C LEU A 73 -2.85 10.39 -9.83
N ASP A 74 -3.26 11.42 -10.56
CA ASP A 74 -2.57 12.71 -10.59
C ASP A 74 -3.11 13.64 -9.49
N PHE A 75 -2.34 13.85 -8.45
CA PHE A 75 -2.66 14.76 -7.35
C PHE A 75 -2.24 16.21 -7.60
N SER A 76 -1.69 16.56 -8.77
CA SER A 76 -1.21 17.92 -9.03
C SER A 76 -2.30 18.98 -8.89
N GLY A 77 -3.53 18.65 -9.31
CA GLY A 77 -4.70 19.52 -9.13
C GLY A 77 -5.04 19.73 -7.66
N TYR A 78 -5.08 18.66 -6.87
CA TYR A 78 -5.34 18.70 -5.42
C TYR A 78 -4.27 19.52 -4.69
N LEU A 79 -3.01 19.34 -5.02
CA LEU A 79 -1.90 20.12 -4.47
C LEU A 79 -2.02 21.63 -4.79
N ASN A 80 -2.77 22.02 -5.81
CA ASN A 80 -3.09 23.41 -6.16
C ASN A 80 -4.45 23.89 -5.62
N GLY A 81 -5.07 23.14 -4.71
CA GLY A 81 -6.34 23.51 -4.07
C GLY A 81 -7.60 23.04 -4.79
N GLY A 82 -7.46 22.11 -5.74
CA GLY A 82 -8.57 21.40 -6.37
C GLY A 82 -9.07 20.23 -5.53
N ASP A 83 -9.93 19.40 -6.11
CA ASP A 83 -10.53 18.25 -5.47
C ASP A 83 -9.51 17.11 -5.30
N ASN A 84 -9.69 16.31 -4.23
CA ASN A 84 -8.91 15.11 -4.01
C ASN A 84 -9.33 14.02 -5.04
N PRO A 85 -8.41 13.51 -5.87
CA PRO A 85 -8.74 12.50 -6.86
C PRO A 85 -8.92 11.10 -6.25
N SER A 86 -8.48 10.88 -5.00
CA SER A 86 -8.61 9.59 -4.31
C SER A 86 -10.05 9.35 -3.85
N ASP A 87 -10.47 8.11 -3.85
CA ASP A 87 -11.73 7.65 -3.24
C ASP A 87 -11.59 7.36 -1.73
N GLY A 88 -10.45 7.74 -1.12
CA GLY A 88 -10.20 7.57 0.31
C GLY A 88 -9.59 6.23 0.72
N ALA A 89 -9.03 5.46 -0.22
CA ALA A 89 -8.32 4.23 0.10
C ALA A 89 -7.18 3.91 -0.87
N VAL A 90 -6.11 3.34 -0.35
CA VAL A 90 -5.01 2.75 -1.11
C VAL A 90 -4.93 1.24 -0.90
N VAL A 91 -4.48 0.51 -1.92
CA VAL A 91 -4.35 -0.95 -1.86
C VAL A 91 -2.97 -1.33 -1.36
N LEU A 92 -2.94 -2.16 -0.34
CA LEU A 92 -1.74 -2.80 0.17
C LEU A 92 -1.57 -4.19 -0.45
N SER A 93 -0.39 -4.52 -0.94
CA SER A 93 -0.16 -5.83 -1.53
C SER A 93 1.22 -6.40 -1.25
N CYS A 94 1.24 -7.72 -1.00
CA CYS A 94 2.44 -8.54 -1.04
C CYS A 94 2.08 -9.81 -1.84
N PRO A 95 2.31 -9.81 -3.15
CA PRO A 95 1.93 -10.97 -3.99
C PRO A 95 2.66 -12.24 -3.61
N GLN A 96 3.95 -12.12 -3.29
CA GLN A 96 4.81 -13.22 -2.89
C GLN A 96 5.86 -12.72 -1.90
N PRO A 97 5.83 -13.16 -0.63
CA PRO A 97 6.91 -12.86 0.30
C PRO A 97 8.19 -13.56 -0.14
N PHE A 98 9.32 -12.86 -0.09
CA PHE A 98 10.59 -13.35 -0.61
C PHE A 98 11.79 -12.99 0.27
N GLY A 99 12.96 -13.54 -0.05
CA GLY A 99 14.20 -13.28 0.66
C GLY A 99 14.12 -13.73 2.12
N GLN A 100 14.32 -12.80 3.04
CA GLN A 100 14.25 -13.03 4.48
C GLN A 100 12.81 -13.08 5.03
N PHE A 101 11.79 -12.90 4.19
CA PHE A 101 10.37 -12.90 4.57
C PHE A 101 9.60 -14.05 3.92
N PHE A 102 10.28 -15.06 3.40
CA PHE A 102 9.60 -16.17 2.73
C PHE A 102 8.67 -16.95 3.68
N THR A 103 7.71 -17.67 3.12
CA THR A 103 6.59 -18.26 3.86
C THR A 103 7.01 -19.14 5.04
N ALA A 104 8.13 -19.89 4.94
CA ALA A 104 8.58 -20.77 6.01
C ALA A 104 9.02 -20.03 7.29
N ILE A 105 9.26 -18.73 7.22
CA ILE A 105 9.58 -17.88 8.37
C ILE A 105 8.50 -16.78 8.58
N ASN A 106 7.23 -17.17 8.45
CA ASN A 106 6.07 -16.32 8.69
C ASN A 106 5.83 -15.19 7.67
N GLY A 107 6.43 -15.24 6.48
CA GLY A 107 6.05 -14.38 5.37
C GLY A 107 4.67 -14.75 4.85
N ARG A 108 3.85 -13.73 4.49
CA ARG A 108 2.48 -13.91 4.00
C ARG A 108 2.25 -13.15 2.71
N ALA A 109 1.61 -13.80 1.75
CA ALA A 109 0.97 -13.10 0.65
C ALA A 109 -0.33 -12.49 1.18
N TYR A 110 -0.57 -11.23 0.86
CA TYR A 110 -1.76 -10.50 1.32
C TYR A 110 -2.22 -9.44 0.33
N ARG A 111 -3.48 -9.05 0.50
CA ARG A 111 -4.08 -7.84 -0.03
C ARG A 111 -4.76 -7.10 1.10
N GLY A 112 -4.75 -5.77 1.03
CA GLY A 112 -5.39 -4.95 2.05
C GLY A 112 -5.79 -3.57 1.55
N LEU A 113 -6.53 -2.86 2.39
CA LEU A 113 -6.87 -1.45 2.25
C LEU A 113 -6.28 -0.66 3.40
N ARG A 114 -5.68 0.49 3.08
CA ARG A 114 -5.47 1.57 4.02
C ARG A 114 -6.43 2.70 3.64
N THR A 115 -7.45 2.91 4.46
CA THR A 115 -8.38 4.03 4.32
C THR A 115 -7.96 5.18 5.23
N ASP A 116 -8.65 6.32 5.21
CA ASP A 116 -8.36 7.42 6.14
C ASP A 116 -8.37 6.95 7.60
N ARG A 117 -9.26 6.02 7.98
CA ARG A 117 -9.41 5.52 9.34
C ARG A 117 -8.92 4.10 9.56
N TYR A 118 -9.19 3.17 8.65
CA TYR A 118 -8.97 1.74 8.87
C TYR A 118 -7.82 1.17 8.06
N THR A 119 -7.14 0.19 8.64
CA THR A 119 -6.27 -0.73 7.91
C THR A 119 -6.90 -2.12 7.97
N TYR A 120 -7.32 -2.64 6.82
CA TYR A 120 -7.85 -3.99 6.66
C TYR A 120 -6.95 -4.81 5.77
N VAL A 121 -6.64 -6.05 6.17
CA VAL A 121 -5.78 -6.95 5.40
C VAL A 121 -6.34 -8.36 5.44
N ARG A 122 -6.37 -9.01 4.28
CA ARG A 122 -6.69 -10.43 4.15
C ARG A 122 -5.57 -11.21 3.48
N THR A 123 -5.46 -12.48 3.83
CA THR A 123 -4.67 -13.51 3.14
C THR A 123 -5.59 -14.35 2.26
N LEU A 124 -5.04 -15.35 1.59
CA LEU A 124 -5.85 -16.35 0.85
C LEU A 124 -6.75 -17.19 1.78
N ASP A 125 -6.41 -17.26 3.07
CA ASP A 125 -7.18 -18.00 4.08
C ASP A 125 -8.29 -17.15 4.71
N GLY A 126 -8.38 -15.86 4.36
CA GLY A 126 -9.38 -14.90 4.86
C GLY A 126 -8.78 -13.71 5.62
N PRO A 127 -9.62 -12.98 6.37
CA PRO A 127 -9.21 -11.79 7.13
C PRO A 127 -8.06 -12.08 8.08
N TRP A 128 -7.05 -11.20 8.06
CA TRP A 128 -5.86 -11.34 8.91
C TRP A 128 -5.71 -10.19 9.90
N LEU A 129 -5.87 -8.94 9.45
CA LEU A 129 -5.70 -7.76 10.29
C LEU A 129 -6.85 -6.77 10.06
N LEU A 130 -7.31 -6.14 11.14
CA LEU A 130 -8.20 -5.00 11.11
C LEU A 130 -7.83 -4.05 12.25
N TYR A 131 -7.49 -2.80 11.90
CA TYR A 131 -7.13 -1.76 12.85
C TYR A 131 -7.94 -0.49 12.60
N ASP A 132 -8.30 0.20 13.69
CA ASP A 132 -8.82 1.57 13.68
C ASP A 132 -7.64 2.52 13.98
N ASN A 133 -7.10 3.18 12.95
CA ASN A 133 -5.90 3.99 13.10
C ASN A 133 -6.15 5.34 13.80
N GLU A 134 -7.42 5.74 14.00
CA GLU A 134 -7.76 6.90 14.83
C GLU A 134 -7.68 6.56 16.31
N GLU A 135 -8.25 5.42 16.71
CA GLU A 135 -8.29 4.98 18.11
C GLU A 135 -7.01 4.24 18.53
N ASP A 136 -6.33 3.59 17.58
CA ASP A 136 -5.11 2.81 17.78
C ASP A 136 -4.06 3.10 16.70
N PRO A 137 -3.44 4.30 16.71
CA PRO A 137 -2.48 4.71 15.68
C PRO A 137 -1.20 3.86 15.65
N PHE A 138 -0.95 3.06 16.68
CA PHE A 138 0.18 2.13 16.76
C PHE A 138 -0.20 0.68 16.41
N GLN A 139 -1.44 0.43 16.00
CA GLN A 139 -1.95 -0.86 15.54
C GLN A 139 -1.65 -2.02 16.50
N GLN A 140 -1.86 -1.79 17.81
CA GLN A 140 -1.60 -2.77 18.86
C GLN A 140 -2.78 -3.72 19.12
N GLN A 141 -3.99 -3.33 18.72
CA GLN A 141 -5.23 -4.08 18.99
C GLN A 141 -5.89 -4.52 17.67
N ASN A 142 -5.56 -5.73 17.22
CA ASN A 142 -6.26 -6.30 16.06
C ASN A 142 -7.74 -6.54 16.40
N LEU A 143 -8.63 -5.78 15.77
CA LEU A 143 -10.07 -5.79 16.02
C LEU A 143 -10.74 -7.11 15.63
N LEU A 144 -10.11 -7.96 14.86
CA LEU A 144 -10.61 -9.31 14.56
C LEU A 144 -10.61 -10.24 15.79
N VAL A 145 -9.90 -9.84 16.87
CA VAL A 145 -9.83 -10.62 18.10
C VAL A 145 -10.91 -10.15 19.07
N GLY A 146 -11.91 -10.97 19.37
CA GLY A 146 -12.81 -10.80 20.52
C GLY A 146 -14.09 -9.99 20.32
N ARG A 147 -14.36 -9.41 19.14
CA ARG A 147 -15.62 -8.73 18.82
C ARG A 147 -16.17 -9.18 17.47
N ASN A 148 -17.50 -9.07 17.32
CA ASN A 148 -18.14 -9.28 16.02
C ASN A 148 -18.11 -7.96 15.22
N TRP A 149 -17.24 -7.88 14.23
CA TRP A 149 -17.08 -6.75 13.30
C TRP A 149 -17.69 -7.06 11.93
N THR A 150 -18.67 -7.94 11.84
CA THR A 150 -19.17 -8.53 10.60
C THR A 150 -19.58 -7.48 9.56
N GLU A 151 -20.25 -6.41 9.98
CA GLU A 151 -20.71 -5.35 9.07
C GLU A 151 -19.52 -4.56 8.50
N LEU A 152 -18.70 -3.94 9.35
CA LEU A 152 -17.50 -3.18 8.94
C LEU A 152 -16.54 -4.04 8.12
N LEU A 153 -16.34 -5.30 8.55
CA LEU A 153 -15.46 -6.24 7.85
C LEU A 153 -16.00 -6.53 6.45
N GLY A 154 -17.31 -6.72 6.31
CA GLY A 154 -17.97 -6.92 5.02
C GLY A 154 -17.79 -5.71 4.10
N GLU A 155 -18.03 -4.51 4.60
CA GLU A 155 -17.85 -3.26 3.85
C GLU A 155 -16.42 -3.08 3.34
N LEU A 156 -15.41 -3.31 4.19
CA LEU A 156 -14.00 -3.17 3.82
C LEU A 156 -13.55 -4.27 2.87
N ASP A 157 -14.02 -5.49 3.03
CA ASP A 157 -13.70 -6.61 2.14
C ASP A 157 -14.32 -6.43 0.75
N ASP A 158 -15.58 -5.99 0.68
CA ASP A 158 -16.25 -5.63 -0.57
C ASP A 158 -15.53 -4.46 -1.28
N TRP A 159 -15.08 -3.47 -0.53
CA TRP A 159 -14.32 -2.35 -1.10
C TRP A 159 -12.96 -2.81 -1.64
N LEU A 160 -12.23 -3.60 -0.85
CA LEU A 160 -10.99 -4.21 -1.32
C LEU A 160 -11.22 -5.03 -2.60
N GLN A 161 -12.27 -5.87 -2.63
CA GLN A 161 -12.55 -6.70 -3.79
C GLN A 161 -12.82 -5.86 -5.04
N ARG A 162 -13.61 -4.79 -4.94
CA ARG A 162 -13.84 -3.88 -6.08
C ARG A 162 -12.52 -3.29 -6.61
N LYS A 163 -11.62 -2.84 -5.69
CA LYS A 163 -10.32 -2.30 -6.11
C LYS A 163 -9.40 -3.34 -6.76
N LEU A 164 -9.48 -4.59 -6.34
CA LEU A 164 -8.74 -5.69 -6.97
C LEU A 164 -9.30 -6.01 -8.35
N ASP A 165 -10.63 -6.06 -8.48
CA ASP A 165 -11.31 -6.30 -9.76
C ASP A 165 -11.00 -5.21 -10.79
N GLU A 166 -11.00 -3.93 -10.39
CA GLU A 166 -10.63 -2.78 -11.23
C GLU A 166 -9.19 -2.89 -11.77
N ARG A 167 -8.30 -3.51 -11.01
CA ARG A 167 -6.88 -3.71 -11.37
C ARG A 167 -6.61 -5.06 -12.03
N GLY A 168 -7.61 -5.91 -12.17
CA GLY A 168 -7.47 -7.28 -12.66
C GLY A 168 -6.60 -8.16 -11.76
N ASP A 169 -6.54 -7.85 -10.45
CA ASP A 169 -5.78 -8.64 -9.48
C ASP A 169 -6.62 -9.82 -8.97
N GLU A 170 -6.32 -11.00 -9.46
CA GLU A 170 -7.00 -12.26 -9.10
C GLU A 170 -6.68 -12.73 -7.68
N PHE A 171 -5.72 -12.13 -7.01
CA PHE A 171 -5.17 -12.56 -5.72
C PHE A 171 -4.88 -14.06 -5.65
N LEU A 172 -4.07 -14.54 -6.59
CA LEU A 172 -3.61 -15.92 -6.64
C LEU A 172 -2.48 -16.19 -5.61
N PRO A 173 -2.23 -17.47 -5.28
CA PRO A 173 -1.00 -17.85 -4.59
C PRO A 173 0.23 -17.31 -5.33
N GLY A 174 1.18 -16.70 -4.62
CA GLY A 174 2.32 -16.02 -5.21
C GLY A 174 3.13 -16.87 -6.21
N MET A 175 3.24 -18.18 -5.95
CA MET A 175 3.90 -19.11 -6.89
C MET A 175 3.16 -19.27 -8.22
N GLU A 176 1.85 -18.97 -8.28
CA GLU A 176 1.12 -18.97 -9.57
C GLU A 176 1.55 -17.81 -10.46
N TYR A 177 1.78 -16.62 -9.88
CA TYR A 177 2.34 -15.49 -10.63
C TYR A 177 3.74 -15.81 -11.15
N ILE A 178 4.59 -16.40 -10.31
CA ILE A 178 5.96 -16.80 -10.68
C ILE A 178 5.93 -17.77 -11.86
N ARG A 179 5.05 -18.79 -11.82
CA ARG A 179 4.91 -19.75 -12.93
C ARG A 179 4.34 -19.11 -14.20
N ARG A 180 3.28 -18.27 -14.03
CA ARG A 180 2.59 -17.61 -15.14
C ARG A 180 3.55 -16.72 -15.96
N TRP A 181 4.45 -16.02 -15.27
CA TRP A 181 5.39 -15.11 -15.92
C TRP A 181 6.79 -15.70 -16.12
N GLY A 182 7.02 -16.95 -15.74
CA GLY A 182 8.28 -17.65 -15.99
C GLY A 182 9.48 -17.11 -15.24
N TYR A 183 9.28 -16.50 -14.06
CA TYR A 183 10.39 -16.00 -13.27
C TYR A 183 11.22 -17.16 -12.68
N PRO A 184 12.55 -17.20 -12.90
CA PRO A 184 13.43 -18.10 -12.19
C PRO A 184 13.59 -17.63 -10.74
N VAL A 185 13.26 -18.50 -9.77
CA VAL A 185 13.41 -18.17 -8.34
C VAL A 185 14.13 -19.30 -7.61
N ASP A 186 14.83 -18.94 -6.54
CA ASP A 186 15.40 -19.88 -5.58
C ASP A 186 14.32 -20.45 -4.64
N ALA A 187 14.74 -21.31 -3.70
CA ALA A 187 13.85 -21.91 -2.70
C ALA A 187 13.17 -20.90 -1.76
N ARG A 188 13.62 -19.63 -1.74
CA ARG A 188 13.05 -18.53 -0.96
C ARG A 188 12.14 -17.62 -1.78
N GLY A 189 11.88 -17.96 -3.05
CA GLY A 189 11.12 -17.13 -3.96
C GLY A 189 11.87 -15.89 -4.46
N THR A 190 13.18 -15.86 -4.34
CA THR A 190 14.02 -14.75 -4.77
C THR A 190 14.61 -15.03 -6.15
N VAL A 191 14.56 -14.04 -7.05
CA VAL A 191 15.25 -14.12 -8.34
C VAL A 191 16.76 -14.07 -8.07
N PRO A 192 17.53 -15.10 -8.48
CA PRO A 192 18.97 -15.12 -8.25
C PRO A 192 19.65 -14.00 -9.07
N TYR A 193 20.70 -13.43 -8.50
CA TYR A 193 21.58 -12.55 -9.25
C TYR A 193 22.21 -13.36 -10.37
N THR A 194 21.92 -12.99 -11.62
CA THR A 194 22.69 -13.49 -12.76
C THR A 194 23.90 -12.60 -12.93
N ASN A 195 25.08 -13.16 -12.74
CA ASN A 195 26.34 -12.50 -13.10
C ASN A 195 26.48 -12.45 -14.64
#